data_0770397687f2c52cb30f3ad0c6f58432
#
_entry.id   0770397687f2c52cb30f3ad0c6f58432
#
_cell.length_a   1.000
_cell.length_b   1.000
_cell.length_c   1.000
_cell.angle_alpha   90.00
_cell.angle_beta   90.00
_cell.angle_gamma   90.00
#
_symmetry.space_group_name_H-M   'P 1'
#
loop_
_entity.id
_entity.type
_entity.pdbx_description
1 polymer ?
#
loop_
_entity_poly.entity_id
_entity_poly.type
_entity_poly.pdbx_seq_one_letter_code
_entity_poly.pdbx_strand_id
1 'polypeptide(L)'
;MCRLFEKEAPKTVANFVELAEGKREWKHPSTGKKSNDRLYDGTIFHRVIPEFMIQGGDPQGTGMGGPGYQFEDETKGSPHKFDKPGKLAMANAGPNTNGSQFFITVVPTGWLTGKHTIFGEVVEGQDVVDKITKVARGRNDRPNKDVVLKKVTVETV
;
A
#
# COMPACT_ATOMS: atom_id res chain seq x y z
N MET A 1 7.30 11.21 -3.44
CA MET A 1 8.50 10.59 -2.80
C MET A 1 8.17 10.16 -1.39
N CYS A 2 8.54 8.94 -1.02
CA CYS A 2 8.29 8.37 0.30
C CYS A 2 9.58 7.85 0.90
N ARG A 3 9.70 7.94 2.22
CA ARG A 3 10.76 7.28 2.97
C ARG A 3 10.22 5.97 3.50
N LEU A 4 10.98 4.88 3.38
CA LEU A 4 10.61 3.58 3.92
C LEU A 4 11.34 3.34 5.25
N PHE A 5 10.64 2.71 6.19
CA PHE A 5 11.12 2.47 7.56
C PHE A 5 11.66 1.05 7.70
N GLU A 6 12.79 0.77 7.06
CA GLU A 6 13.34 -0.59 7.05
C GLU A 6 13.81 -1.10 8.41
N LYS A 7 14.15 -0.20 9.35
CA LYS A 7 14.56 -0.60 10.69
C LYS A 7 13.39 -1.03 11.56
N GLU A 8 12.26 -0.32 11.43
CA GLU A 8 11.07 -0.53 12.25
C GLU A 8 10.12 -1.57 11.66
N ALA A 9 10.14 -1.74 10.33
CA ALA A 9 9.30 -2.70 9.63
C ALA A 9 10.11 -3.44 8.55
N PRO A 10 11.13 -4.20 8.94
CA PRO A 10 12.07 -4.78 7.97
C PRO A 10 11.43 -5.76 7.00
N LYS A 11 10.54 -6.61 7.47
CA LYS A 11 9.86 -7.60 6.60
C LYS A 11 8.90 -6.93 5.65
N THR A 12 8.15 -5.95 6.13
CA THR A 12 7.18 -5.21 5.32
C THR A 12 7.89 -4.40 4.23
N VAL A 13 8.97 -3.70 4.58
CA VAL A 13 9.75 -2.93 3.61
C VAL A 13 10.38 -3.87 2.58
N ALA A 14 10.98 -4.98 3.01
CA ALA A 14 11.56 -5.95 2.10
C ALA A 14 10.52 -6.51 1.12
N ASN A 15 9.35 -6.86 1.63
CA ASN A 15 8.24 -7.35 0.81
C ASN A 15 7.84 -6.32 -0.25
N PHE A 16 7.60 -5.08 0.17
CA PHE A 16 7.20 -4.01 -0.75
C PHE A 16 8.27 -3.75 -1.81
N VAL A 17 9.52 -3.60 -1.41
CA VAL A 17 10.64 -3.31 -2.32
C VAL A 17 10.85 -4.44 -3.31
N GLU A 18 10.87 -5.69 -2.84
CA GLU A 18 11.11 -6.84 -3.70
C GLU A 18 9.97 -7.08 -4.69
N LEU A 19 8.72 -6.88 -4.26
CA LEU A 19 7.58 -6.94 -5.16
C LEU A 19 7.62 -5.80 -6.20
N ALA A 20 8.00 -4.60 -5.78
CA ALA A 20 8.10 -3.44 -6.67
C ALA A 20 9.18 -3.63 -7.73
N GLU A 21 10.28 -4.27 -7.38
CA GLU A 21 11.44 -4.46 -8.25
C GLU A 21 11.45 -5.77 -9.04
N GLY A 22 10.45 -6.63 -8.83
CA GLY A 22 10.40 -7.94 -9.48
C GLY A 22 11.44 -8.91 -8.95
N LYS A 23 11.82 -8.78 -7.68
CA LYS A 23 12.84 -9.62 -7.02
C LYS A 23 12.25 -10.67 -6.08
N ARG A 24 10.93 -10.79 -6.04
CA ARG A 24 10.23 -11.78 -5.22
C ARG A 24 9.17 -12.45 -6.06
N GLU A 25 9.12 -13.78 -6.00
CA GLU A 25 8.06 -14.54 -6.65
C GLU A 25 6.72 -14.30 -5.94
N TRP A 26 5.69 -14.10 -6.73
CA TRP A 26 4.32 -13.96 -6.24
C TRP A 26 3.37 -14.71 -7.17
N LYS A 27 2.16 -14.95 -6.72
CA LYS A 27 1.16 -15.70 -7.47
C LYS A 27 0.02 -14.77 -7.85
N HIS A 28 -0.32 -14.72 -9.15
CA HIS A 28 -1.40 -13.89 -9.64
C HIS A 28 -2.75 -14.43 -9.14
N PRO A 29 -3.58 -13.60 -8.46
CA PRO A 29 -4.82 -14.09 -7.85
C PRO A 29 -5.85 -14.60 -8.85
N SER A 30 -5.87 -14.07 -10.08
CA SER A 30 -6.84 -14.50 -11.10
C SER A 30 -6.48 -15.80 -11.79
N THR A 31 -5.18 -16.09 -11.99
CA THR A 31 -4.71 -17.22 -12.77
C THR A 31 -4.04 -18.31 -11.94
N GLY A 32 -3.59 -17.97 -10.73
CA GLY A 32 -2.77 -18.87 -9.92
C GLY A 32 -1.37 -19.08 -10.41
N LYS A 33 -0.96 -18.37 -11.45
CA LYS A 33 0.39 -18.50 -12.02
C LYS A 33 1.41 -17.73 -11.20
N LYS A 34 2.58 -18.36 -11.02
CA LYS A 34 3.72 -17.73 -10.37
C LYS A 34 4.36 -16.71 -11.32
N SER A 35 4.82 -15.60 -10.76
CA SER A 35 5.43 -14.50 -11.51
C SER A 35 6.56 -13.86 -10.72
N ASN A 36 7.56 -13.35 -11.42
CA ASN A 36 8.57 -12.44 -10.89
C ASN A 36 8.48 -11.07 -11.55
N ASP A 37 7.35 -10.75 -12.15
CA ASP A 37 7.11 -9.41 -12.68
C ASP A 37 7.05 -8.39 -11.55
N ARG A 38 7.25 -7.12 -11.89
CA ARG A 38 7.06 -6.01 -10.95
C ARG A 38 5.58 -5.91 -10.62
N LEU A 39 5.21 -6.34 -9.42
CA LEU A 39 3.79 -6.48 -9.04
C LEU A 39 3.02 -5.17 -9.17
N TYR A 40 3.61 -4.06 -8.73
CA TYR A 40 2.91 -2.78 -8.66
C TYR A 40 2.75 -2.06 -9.99
N ASP A 41 3.55 -2.40 -11.00
CA ASP A 41 3.49 -1.74 -12.32
C ASP A 41 2.11 -1.96 -12.94
N GLY A 42 1.41 -0.88 -13.23
CA GLY A 42 0.09 -0.92 -13.86
C GLY A 42 -1.08 -1.22 -12.93
N THR A 43 -0.84 -1.39 -11.64
CA THR A 43 -1.94 -1.57 -10.67
C THR A 43 -2.65 -0.25 -10.41
N ILE A 44 -3.88 -0.32 -9.90
CA ILE A 44 -4.72 0.86 -9.69
C ILE A 44 -4.95 1.15 -8.21
N PHE A 45 -5.29 2.40 -7.91
CA PHE A 45 -5.86 2.75 -6.62
C PHE A 45 -7.36 2.47 -6.69
N HIS A 46 -7.75 1.30 -6.26
CA HIS A 46 -9.12 0.80 -6.38
C HIS A 46 -10.09 1.37 -5.35
N ARG A 47 -9.57 2.05 -4.33
CA ARG A 47 -10.40 2.65 -3.26
C ARG A 47 -9.77 3.97 -2.82
N VAL A 48 -10.50 5.06 -3.00
CA VAL A 48 -10.06 6.39 -2.59
C VAL A 48 -11.17 7.07 -1.80
N ILE A 49 -10.84 7.66 -0.66
CA ILE A 49 -11.81 8.33 0.21
C ILE A 49 -11.23 9.67 0.65
N PRO A 50 -11.88 10.81 0.29
CA PRO A 50 -11.46 12.13 0.75
C PRO A 50 -11.42 12.18 2.27
N GLU A 51 -10.46 12.92 2.81
CA GLU A 51 -10.27 13.06 4.24
C GLU A 51 -9.97 11.73 4.95
N PHE A 52 -9.46 10.74 4.20
CA PHE A 52 -9.05 9.46 4.75
C PHE A 52 -7.77 8.93 4.08
N MET A 53 -7.89 8.26 2.92
CA MET A 53 -6.72 7.59 2.32
C MET A 53 -6.96 7.21 0.86
N ILE A 54 -5.87 6.78 0.18
CA ILE A 54 -5.93 6.05 -1.08
C ILE A 54 -5.35 4.66 -0.87
N GLN A 55 -5.97 3.65 -1.46
CA GLN A 55 -5.58 2.24 -1.30
C GLN A 55 -5.38 1.59 -2.66
N GLY A 56 -4.28 0.85 -2.79
CA GLY A 56 -3.93 0.14 -4.02
C GLY A 56 -3.05 -1.06 -3.74
N GLY A 57 -2.39 -1.56 -4.79
CA GLY A 57 -1.43 -2.66 -4.66
C GLY A 57 -2.02 -4.05 -4.82
N ASP A 58 -3.26 -4.16 -5.27
CA ASP A 58 -3.87 -5.44 -5.63
C ASP A 58 -3.65 -5.71 -7.12
N PRO A 59 -2.92 -6.78 -7.48
CA PRO A 59 -2.72 -7.11 -8.90
C PRO A 59 -4.01 -7.33 -9.67
N GLN A 60 -5.08 -7.72 -8.97
CA GLN A 60 -6.40 -7.93 -9.56
C GLN A 60 -7.22 -6.64 -9.66
N GLY A 61 -6.88 -5.62 -8.85
CA GLY A 61 -7.57 -4.33 -8.85
C GLY A 61 -8.95 -4.34 -8.23
N THR A 62 -9.32 -5.35 -7.47
CA THR A 62 -10.66 -5.50 -6.88
C THR A 62 -10.72 -5.22 -5.38
N GLY A 63 -9.57 -5.21 -4.72
CA GLY A 63 -9.48 -5.15 -3.26
C GLY A 63 -9.46 -6.53 -2.60
N MET A 64 -9.69 -7.59 -3.39
CA MET A 64 -9.73 -8.97 -2.89
C MET A 64 -8.46 -9.74 -3.17
N GLY A 65 -7.58 -9.23 -4.02
CA GLY A 65 -6.37 -9.93 -4.44
C GLY A 65 -5.14 -9.56 -3.61
N GLY A 66 -4.07 -10.30 -3.86
CA GLY A 66 -2.79 -10.10 -3.20
C GLY A 66 -1.72 -10.94 -3.88
N PRO A 67 -0.56 -11.11 -3.25
CA PRO A 67 0.58 -11.78 -3.87
C PRO A 67 0.57 -13.31 -3.73
N GLY A 68 -0.48 -13.88 -3.15
CA GLY A 68 -0.58 -15.33 -2.95
C GLY A 68 -0.01 -15.82 -1.63
N TYR A 69 0.34 -14.92 -0.73
CA TYR A 69 0.83 -15.25 0.63
C TYR A 69 0.44 -14.14 1.59
N GLN A 70 0.56 -14.40 2.88
CA GLN A 70 0.34 -13.42 3.95
C GLN A 70 1.51 -13.48 4.91
N PHE A 71 1.75 -12.36 5.61
CA PHE A 71 2.78 -12.29 6.63
C PHE A 71 2.36 -11.42 7.81
N GLU A 72 3.10 -11.56 8.91
CA GLU A 72 2.77 -10.96 10.20
C GLU A 72 2.91 -9.43 10.22
N ASP A 73 2.17 -8.81 11.13
CA ASP A 73 2.28 -7.37 11.41
C ASP A 73 3.61 -7.04 12.08
N GLU A 74 4.09 -5.84 11.85
CA GLU A 74 5.28 -5.28 12.50
C GLU A 74 4.90 -3.99 13.24
N THR A 75 3.86 -4.08 14.08
CA THR A 75 3.33 -2.94 14.83
C THR A 75 3.88 -2.84 16.24
N LYS A 76 4.23 -3.99 16.85
CA LYS A 76 4.67 -4.03 18.23
C LYS A 76 6.02 -3.35 18.41
N GLY A 77 6.07 -2.36 19.30
CA GLY A 77 7.30 -1.62 19.57
C GLY A 77 7.64 -0.55 18.52
N SER A 78 6.81 -0.37 17.51
CA SER A 78 7.02 0.68 16.52
C SER A 78 6.77 2.07 17.12
N PRO A 79 7.67 3.04 16.90
CA PRO A 79 7.45 4.41 17.32
C PRO A 79 6.49 5.18 16.41
N HIS A 80 6.14 4.60 15.25
CA HIS A 80 5.30 5.27 14.25
C HIS A 80 3.83 5.10 14.60
N LYS A 81 3.08 6.19 14.43
CA LYS A 81 1.64 6.26 14.69
C LYS A 81 0.94 6.98 13.54
N PHE A 82 -0.36 6.76 13.42
CA PHE A 82 -1.18 7.50 12.45
C PHE A 82 -1.57 8.87 13.03
N ASP A 83 -0.59 9.67 13.40
CA ASP A 83 -0.76 10.94 14.08
C ASP A 83 -0.75 12.17 13.16
N LYS A 84 -0.47 11.96 11.88
CA LYS A 84 -0.45 13.02 10.85
C LYS A 84 -0.67 12.41 9.47
N PRO A 85 -0.96 13.25 8.44
CA PRO A 85 -1.12 12.76 7.06
C PRO A 85 0.16 12.14 6.51
N GLY A 86 0.02 11.33 5.47
CA GLY A 86 1.15 10.84 4.71
C GLY A 86 1.77 9.54 5.22
N LYS A 87 1.06 8.79 6.03
CA LYS A 87 1.55 7.47 6.46
C LYS A 87 1.29 6.43 5.39
N LEU A 88 2.32 5.66 5.09
CA LEU A 88 2.29 4.54 4.17
C LEU A 88 2.18 3.27 5.00
N ALA A 89 1.10 2.52 4.85
CA ALA A 89 0.79 1.38 5.70
C ALA A 89 0.17 0.24 4.93
N MET A 90 0.19 -0.97 5.51
CA MET A 90 -0.36 -2.17 4.88
C MET A 90 -1.84 -2.31 5.14
N ALA A 91 -2.61 -2.49 4.08
CA ALA A 91 -3.99 -2.94 4.18
C ALA A 91 -4.00 -4.40 4.64
N ASN A 92 -5.03 -4.80 5.37
CA ASN A 92 -5.16 -6.18 5.84
C ASN A 92 -6.62 -6.56 6.07
N ALA A 93 -6.86 -7.84 6.33
CA ALA A 93 -8.18 -8.40 6.65
C ALA A 93 -8.22 -8.91 8.10
N GLY A 94 -7.46 -8.30 8.99
CA GLY A 94 -7.30 -8.66 10.38
C GLY A 94 -5.83 -8.88 10.73
N PRO A 95 -5.51 -9.33 11.96
CA PRO A 95 -4.13 -9.51 12.38
C PRO A 95 -3.35 -10.47 11.48
N ASN A 96 -2.11 -10.08 11.16
CA ASN A 96 -1.16 -10.95 10.45
C ASN A 96 -1.64 -11.41 9.07
N THR A 97 -2.32 -10.53 8.32
CA THR A 97 -2.81 -10.84 6.98
C THR A 97 -2.27 -9.88 5.92
N ASN A 98 -1.04 -9.41 6.09
CA ASN A 98 -0.40 -8.52 5.14
C ASN A 98 -0.04 -9.25 3.85
N GLY A 99 -0.23 -8.58 2.71
CA GLY A 99 0.12 -9.12 1.39
C GLY A 99 0.80 -8.07 0.55
N SER A 100 0.11 -7.54 -0.47
CA SER A 100 0.65 -6.50 -1.33
C SER A 100 -0.11 -5.18 -1.26
N GLN A 101 -1.35 -5.19 -0.80
CA GLN A 101 -2.16 -3.96 -0.74
C GLN A 101 -1.65 -3.02 0.33
N PHE A 102 -1.62 -1.74 0.00
CA PHE A 102 -1.19 -0.68 0.90
C PHE A 102 -2.10 0.54 0.78
N PHE A 103 -2.00 1.45 1.73
CA PHE A 103 -2.71 2.72 1.66
C PHE A 103 -1.81 3.87 2.11
N ILE A 104 -2.17 5.08 1.68
CA ILE A 104 -1.50 6.32 2.05
C ILE A 104 -2.56 7.25 2.64
N THR A 105 -2.36 7.70 3.87
CA THR A 105 -3.33 8.55 4.57
C THR A 105 -3.19 10.01 4.15
N VAL A 106 -4.29 10.75 4.24
CA VAL A 106 -4.32 12.19 3.97
C VAL A 106 -4.72 13.01 5.19
N VAL A 107 -5.03 12.35 6.30
CA VAL A 107 -5.35 12.97 7.60
C VAL A 107 -4.81 12.08 8.72
N PRO A 108 -4.74 12.56 9.96
CA PRO A 108 -4.48 11.68 11.09
C PRO A 108 -5.59 10.62 11.22
N THR A 109 -5.20 9.36 11.39
CA THR A 109 -6.14 8.22 11.49
C THR A 109 -5.77 7.37 12.70
N GLY A 110 -5.76 7.99 13.88
CA GLY A 110 -5.25 7.37 15.11
C GLY A 110 -5.87 6.03 15.48
N TRP A 111 -7.12 5.77 15.06
CA TRP A 111 -7.80 4.49 15.30
C TRP A 111 -7.16 3.32 14.57
N LEU A 112 -6.28 3.56 13.59
CA LEU A 112 -5.56 2.51 12.86
C LEU A 112 -4.24 2.12 13.52
N THR A 113 -3.76 2.92 14.47
CA THR A 113 -2.49 2.67 15.16
C THR A 113 -2.54 1.32 15.89
N GLY A 114 -1.52 0.48 15.67
CA GLY A 114 -1.44 -0.85 16.24
C GLY A 114 -2.17 -1.92 15.44
N LYS A 115 -2.99 -1.55 14.46
CA LYS A 115 -3.77 -2.50 13.64
C LYS A 115 -3.20 -2.67 12.24
N HIS A 116 -2.46 -1.69 11.74
CA HIS A 116 -1.84 -1.70 10.41
C HIS A 116 -0.37 -1.34 10.54
N THR A 117 0.48 -2.11 9.88
CA THR A 117 1.92 -1.85 9.88
C THR A 117 2.22 -0.59 9.09
N ILE A 118 2.78 0.43 9.76
CA ILE A 118 3.28 1.63 9.11
C ILE A 118 4.69 1.32 8.65
N PHE A 119 4.94 1.39 7.34
CA PHE A 119 6.26 1.05 6.79
C PHE A 119 6.92 2.19 6.02
N GLY A 120 6.28 3.36 5.99
CA GLY A 120 6.85 4.53 5.34
C GLY A 120 6.05 5.79 5.58
N GLU A 121 6.53 6.89 5.02
CA GLU A 121 5.83 8.17 5.03
C GLU A 121 6.12 8.96 3.77
N VAL A 122 5.16 9.80 3.38
CA VAL A 122 5.34 10.73 2.26
C VAL A 122 6.24 11.87 2.72
N VAL A 123 7.31 12.12 2.00
CA VAL A 123 8.22 13.26 2.26
C VAL A 123 8.05 14.36 1.23
N GLU A 124 7.50 14.04 0.05
CA GLU A 124 7.24 14.99 -1.02
C GLU A 124 6.10 14.46 -1.88
N GLY A 125 5.16 15.34 -2.28
CA GLY A 125 4.05 14.98 -3.16
C GLY A 125 2.76 14.65 -2.43
N GLN A 126 2.59 15.05 -1.18
CA GLN A 126 1.34 14.86 -0.43
C GLN A 126 0.14 15.47 -1.14
N ASP A 127 0.34 16.60 -1.84
CA ASP A 127 -0.72 17.25 -2.63
C ASP A 127 -1.27 16.35 -3.74
N VAL A 128 -0.43 15.50 -4.33
CA VAL A 128 -0.85 14.52 -5.35
C VAL A 128 -1.77 13.48 -4.71
N VAL A 129 -1.42 12.97 -3.53
CA VAL A 129 -2.25 12.01 -2.80
C VAL A 129 -3.60 12.64 -2.45
N ASP A 130 -3.60 13.90 -1.99
CA ASP A 130 -4.82 14.64 -1.68
C ASP A 130 -5.72 14.76 -2.91
N LYS A 131 -5.16 15.08 -4.07
CA LYS A 131 -5.91 15.18 -5.32
C LYS A 131 -6.53 13.85 -5.73
N ILE A 132 -5.82 12.76 -5.55
CA ILE A 132 -6.33 11.43 -5.87
C ILE A 132 -7.55 11.09 -5.02
N THR A 133 -7.57 11.49 -3.75
CA THR A 133 -8.74 11.25 -2.89
C THR A 133 -10.00 11.95 -3.36
N LYS A 134 -9.86 12.99 -4.19
CA LYS A 134 -10.98 13.86 -4.61
C LYS A 134 -11.52 13.55 -6.01
N VAL A 135 -10.98 12.54 -6.70
CA VAL A 135 -11.50 12.18 -8.01
C VAL A 135 -12.91 11.61 -7.91
N ALA A 136 -13.68 11.75 -9.00
CA ALA A 136 -15.02 11.18 -9.06
C ALA A 136 -14.96 9.66 -8.88
N ARG A 137 -15.79 9.13 -8.00
CA ARG A 137 -15.80 7.73 -7.65
C ARG A 137 -17.22 7.16 -7.60
N GLY A 138 -17.31 5.87 -7.77
CA GLY A 138 -18.57 5.14 -7.74
C GLY A 138 -18.64 4.17 -6.56
N ARG A 139 -19.26 3.01 -6.81
CA ARG A 139 -19.45 1.97 -5.80
C ARG A 139 -18.11 1.53 -5.20
N ASN A 140 -18.11 1.29 -3.89
CA ASN A 140 -16.94 0.86 -3.13
C ASN A 140 -15.78 1.87 -3.16
N ASP A 141 -16.11 3.15 -3.38
CA ASP A 141 -15.13 4.24 -3.43
C ASP A 141 -14.07 4.04 -4.53
N ARG A 142 -14.44 3.35 -5.59
CA ARG A 142 -13.56 3.12 -6.73
C ARG A 142 -13.63 4.33 -7.67
N PRO A 143 -12.47 4.90 -8.08
CA PRO A 143 -12.45 5.98 -9.07
C PRO A 143 -13.18 5.58 -10.35
N ASN A 144 -13.98 6.50 -10.92
CA ASN A 144 -14.67 6.27 -12.18
C ASN A 144 -13.70 6.06 -13.34
N LYS A 145 -12.57 6.77 -13.30
CA LYS A 145 -11.45 6.57 -14.21
C LYS A 145 -10.29 5.99 -13.40
N ASP A 146 -9.69 4.93 -13.89
CA ASP A 146 -8.60 4.27 -13.19
C ASP A 146 -7.45 5.23 -12.92
N VAL A 147 -7.03 5.29 -11.66
CA VAL A 147 -5.81 5.97 -11.23
C VAL A 147 -4.71 4.92 -11.18
N VAL A 148 -3.80 4.98 -12.13
CA VAL A 148 -2.81 3.93 -12.36
C VAL A 148 -1.49 4.26 -11.70
N LEU A 149 -0.95 3.29 -10.96
CA LEU A 149 0.42 3.31 -10.45
C LEU A 149 1.31 2.75 -11.56
N LYS A 150 1.96 3.65 -12.31
CA LYS A 150 2.75 3.23 -13.47
C LYS A 150 4.00 2.47 -13.09
N LYS A 151 4.72 2.95 -12.09
CA LYS A 151 5.98 2.34 -11.67
C LYS A 151 6.37 2.81 -10.28
N VAL A 152 6.93 1.91 -9.50
CA VAL A 152 7.59 2.22 -8.24
C VAL A 152 9.10 2.10 -8.44
N THR A 153 9.82 3.19 -8.17
CA THR A 153 11.28 3.20 -8.22
C THR A 153 11.81 3.29 -6.80
N VAL A 154 12.74 2.43 -6.45
CA VAL A 154 13.34 2.39 -5.12
C VAL A 154 14.80 2.80 -5.21
N GLU A 155 15.20 3.73 -4.35
CA GLU A 155 16.58 4.21 -4.25
C GLU A 155 17.12 3.96 -2.85
N THR A 156 18.38 3.57 -2.79
CA THR A 156 19.09 3.44 -1.52
C THR A 156 19.86 4.73 -1.25
N VAL A 157 19.66 5.29 -0.08
CA VAL A 157 20.32 6.53 0.34
C VAL A 157 21.26 6.28 1.50
#